data_f346f5f02622bd0117235acaee8c747c
#
_entry.id   f346f5f02622bd0117235acaee8c747c
#
_cell.length_a   1.000
_cell.length_b   1.000
_cell.length_c   1.000
_cell.angle_alpha   90.00
_cell.angle_beta   90.00
_cell.angle_gamma   90.00
#
_symmetry.space_group_name_H-M   'P 1'
#
loop_
_entity.id
_entity.type
_entity.pdbx_description
1 polymer ?
#
loop_
_entity_poly.entity_id
_entity_poly.type
_entity_poly.pdbx_seq_one_letter_code
_entity_poly.pdbx_strand_id
1 'polypeptide(L)'
;IQQGRPIIMGGDFNEPSHLDWQADTKDLWDHNGAIIHWDCSMMLSKAGFKDAYREKFPNTVRYPGFTFPAGNKLAEEAKLEKLAWAPEADERDRIDFIYYYPLESMLSMKDSKLVGPSETVVRGKITENDSKDKILTPSCIWPSDHKGNLATFKIRKKR
;
A
#
# COMPACT_ATOMS: atom_id res chain seq x y z
N ILE A 1 -13.39 -7.57 18.03
CA ILE A 1 -12.43 -7.67 19.17
C ILE A 1 -13.14 -8.25 20.39
N GLN A 2 -14.28 -7.70 20.80
CA GLN A 2 -15.03 -8.17 21.97
C GLN A 2 -15.44 -9.66 21.90
N GLN A 3 -15.61 -10.23 20.71
CA GLN A 3 -15.99 -11.63 20.52
C GLN A 3 -14.79 -12.60 20.47
N GLY A 4 -13.58 -12.16 20.71
CA GLY A 4 -12.39 -13.00 20.69
C GLY A 4 -12.10 -13.64 19.32
N ARG A 5 -12.47 -12.97 18.23
CA ARG A 5 -12.20 -13.43 16.86
C ARG A 5 -11.06 -12.64 16.24
N PRO A 6 -10.15 -13.28 15.48
CA PRO A 6 -9.16 -12.55 14.69
C PRO A 6 -9.88 -11.75 13.61
N ILE A 7 -9.35 -10.57 13.30
CA ILE A 7 -9.91 -9.67 12.27
C ILE A 7 -8.82 -9.41 11.24
N ILE A 8 -9.19 -9.53 9.98
CA ILE A 8 -8.42 -9.04 8.83
C ILE A 8 -9.34 -8.10 8.07
N MET A 9 -8.83 -6.93 7.73
CA MET A 9 -9.53 -5.91 6.98
C MET A 9 -8.65 -5.47 5.82
N GLY A 10 -9.20 -5.39 4.61
CA GLY A 10 -8.47 -4.95 3.44
C GLY A 10 -9.33 -4.13 2.50
N GLY A 11 -8.70 -3.23 1.75
CA GLY A 11 -9.37 -2.40 0.76
C GLY A 11 -8.57 -1.16 0.41
N ASP A 12 -9.13 -0.39 -0.52
CA ASP A 12 -8.74 0.97 -0.80
C ASP A 12 -9.34 1.90 0.27
N PHE A 13 -8.48 2.65 0.96
CA PHE A 13 -8.87 3.60 2.00
C PHE A 13 -8.93 5.03 1.49
N ASN A 14 -8.47 5.27 0.25
CA ASN A 14 -8.36 6.61 -0.35
C ASN A 14 -7.63 7.63 0.55
N GLU A 15 -6.79 7.15 1.44
CA GLU A 15 -6.01 7.92 2.39
C GLU A 15 -4.69 7.19 2.64
N PRO A 16 -3.54 7.87 2.58
CA PRO A 16 -2.24 7.26 2.91
C PRO A 16 -2.13 6.81 4.37
N SER A 17 -1.00 6.24 4.75
CA SER A 17 -0.74 5.86 6.12
C SER A 17 0.15 6.88 6.83
N HIS A 18 -0.15 7.16 8.12
CA HIS A 18 0.75 7.91 8.98
C HIS A 18 2.15 7.29 9.08
N LEU A 19 2.30 6.00 8.75
CA LEU A 19 3.60 5.32 8.72
C LEU A 19 4.40 5.63 7.46
N ASP A 20 3.80 6.23 6.46
CA ASP A 20 4.41 6.49 5.15
C ASP A 20 4.81 7.96 4.97
N TRP A 21 4.13 8.88 5.66
CA TRP A 21 4.38 10.31 5.62
C TRP A 21 5.17 10.79 6.85
N GLN A 22 6.42 10.32 6.96
CA GLN A 22 7.30 10.53 8.09
C GLN A 22 8.47 11.47 7.76
N ALA A 23 9.32 11.72 8.73
CA ALA A 23 10.48 12.61 8.58
C ALA A 23 11.48 12.14 7.50
N ASP A 24 11.57 10.83 7.25
CA ASP A 24 12.46 10.24 6.25
C ASP A 24 11.89 10.29 4.82
N THR A 25 10.60 10.51 4.67
CA THR A 25 9.92 10.61 3.37
C THR A 25 9.43 12.01 3.02
N LYS A 26 9.48 12.96 3.96
CA LYS A 26 8.89 14.31 3.81
C LYS A 26 9.36 15.11 2.58
N ASP A 27 10.58 14.85 2.12
CA ASP A 27 11.18 15.55 0.97
C ASP A 27 11.23 14.66 -0.30
N LEU A 28 10.51 13.52 -0.30
CA LEU A 28 10.40 12.59 -1.41
C LEU A 28 8.99 12.63 -2.02
N TRP A 29 8.85 12.20 -3.26
CA TRP A 29 7.55 11.97 -3.96
C TRP A 29 6.56 13.14 -3.85
N ASP A 30 7.07 14.36 -3.92
CA ASP A 30 6.28 15.60 -3.79
C ASP A 30 5.54 15.76 -2.45
N HIS A 31 6.02 15.12 -1.37
CA HIS A 31 5.51 15.36 0.00
C HIS A 31 5.78 16.80 0.48
N ASN A 32 6.69 17.53 -0.18
CA ASN A 32 6.93 18.97 0.02
C ASN A 32 7.22 19.38 1.48
N GLY A 33 7.98 18.54 2.20
CA GLY A 33 8.31 18.77 3.60
C GLY A 33 7.23 18.34 4.61
N ALA A 34 6.11 17.82 4.15
CA ALA A 34 5.00 17.45 5.01
C ALA A 34 5.25 16.15 5.79
N ILE A 35 4.88 16.18 7.07
CA ILE A 35 4.72 15.00 7.93
C ILE A 35 3.26 14.97 8.34
N ILE A 36 2.53 13.93 7.95
CA ILE A 36 1.07 13.89 8.13
C ILE A 36 0.67 12.67 8.95
N HIS A 37 -0.11 12.93 9.98
CA HIS A 37 -0.70 11.90 10.84
C HIS A 37 -2.10 11.51 10.32
N TRP A 38 -2.13 10.78 9.21
CA TRP A 38 -3.36 10.34 8.58
C TRP A 38 -4.28 9.59 9.56
N ASP A 39 -5.50 10.10 9.73
CA ASP A 39 -6.39 9.73 10.83
C ASP A 39 -6.85 8.27 10.78
N CYS A 40 -7.20 7.75 9.61
CA CYS A 40 -7.69 6.38 9.48
C CYS A 40 -6.62 5.38 9.95
N SER A 41 -5.42 5.48 9.45
CA SER A 41 -4.30 4.60 9.82
C SER A 41 -3.89 4.78 11.29
N MET A 42 -3.95 6.00 11.82
CA MET A 42 -3.71 6.29 13.24
C MET A 42 -4.76 5.66 14.14
N MET A 43 -6.05 5.74 13.79
CA MET A 43 -7.14 5.12 14.54
C MET A 43 -6.99 3.60 14.60
N LEU A 44 -6.68 2.98 13.47
CA LEU A 44 -6.45 1.53 13.40
C LEU A 44 -5.26 1.10 14.25
N SER A 45 -4.15 1.83 14.16
CA SER A 45 -2.95 1.57 14.98
C SER A 45 -3.25 1.69 16.48
N LYS A 46 -3.95 2.75 16.90
CA LYS A 46 -4.39 2.94 18.31
C LYS A 46 -5.34 1.84 18.77
N ALA A 47 -6.16 1.29 17.88
CA ALA A 47 -7.05 0.16 18.17
C ALA A 47 -6.32 -1.20 18.21
N GLY A 48 -5.00 -1.21 17.96
CA GLY A 48 -4.16 -2.42 18.00
C GLY A 48 -4.10 -3.22 16.71
N PHE A 49 -4.59 -2.66 15.60
CA PHE A 49 -4.39 -3.24 14.28
C PHE A 49 -2.95 -3.00 13.81
N LYS A 50 -2.45 -3.95 13.04
CA LYS A 50 -1.16 -3.88 12.38
C LYS A 50 -1.34 -3.81 10.87
N ASP A 51 -0.55 -2.97 10.24
CA ASP A 51 -0.39 -2.90 8.80
C ASP A 51 0.52 -4.04 8.33
N ALA A 52 -0.02 -4.97 7.55
CA ALA A 52 0.70 -6.17 7.13
C ALA A 52 1.90 -5.84 6.22
N TYR A 53 1.76 -4.84 5.33
CA TYR A 53 2.86 -4.47 4.47
C TYR A 53 3.98 -3.78 5.26
N ARG A 54 3.65 -2.81 6.09
CA ARG A 54 4.62 -2.03 6.86
C ARG A 54 5.29 -2.84 7.97
N GLU A 55 4.60 -3.84 8.53
CA GLU A 55 5.24 -4.79 9.45
C GLU A 55 6.33 -5.61 8.76
N LYS A 56 6.14 -6.00 7.49
CA LYS A 56 7.13 -6.73 6.71
C LYS A 56 8.26 -5.83 6.22
N PHE A 57 7.94 -4.64 5.79
CA PHE A 57 8.84 -3.68 5.17
C PHE A 57 8.83 -2.34 5.90
N PRO A 58 9.51 -2.24 7.06
CA PRO A 58 9.47 -1.05 7.90
C PRO A 58 10.23 0.17 7.32
N ASN A 59 11.11 -0.04 6.34
CA ASN A 59 11.85 1.04 5.69
C ASN A 59 11.03 1.61 4.54
N THR A 60 10.38 2.74 4.76
CA THR A 60 9.47 3.43 3.83
C THR A 60 10.17 3.94 2.57
N VAL A 61 11.39 4.44 2.69
CA VAL A 61 12.17 4.95 1.56
C VAL A 61 12.54 3.82 0.59
N ARG A 62 12.94 2.67 1.13
CA ARG A 62 13.35 1.52 0.33
C ARG A 62 12.17 0.72 -0.21
N TYR A 63 11.10 0.65 0.56
CA TYR A 63 9.88 -0.11 0.28
C TYR A 63 8.65 0.78 0.47
N PRO A 64 8.44 1.78 -0.39
CA PRO A 64 7.30 2.69 -0.25
C PRO A 64 5.97 1.96 -0.31
N GLY A 65 5.87 0.91 -1.13
CA GLY A 65 4.68 0.09 -1.22
C GLY A 65 3.56 0.75 -2.02
N PHE A 66 3.90 1.63 -2.95
CA PHE A 66 2.90 2.37 -3.72
C PHE A 66 1.90 1.44 -4.39
N THR A 67 0.63 1.69 -4.09
CA THR A 67 -0.49 0.97 -4.71
C THR A 67 -1.17 1.79 -5.79
N PHE A 68 -1.05 3.11 -5.75
CA PHE A 68 -1.61 4.04 -6.74
C PHE A 68 -0.56 5.09 -7.14
N PRO A 69 -0.55 5.54 -8.40
CA PRO A 69 -1.19 4.92 -9.55
C PRO A 69 -0.34 3.78 -10.13
N ALA A 70 -0.97 2.69 -10.53
CA ALA A 70 -0.31 1.58 -11.21
C ALA A 70 -0.10 1.91 -12.69
N GLY A 71 1.08 1.62 -13.20
CA GLY A 71 1.38 1.70 -14.63
C GLY A 71 0.66 0.58 -15.37
N ASN A 72 -0.33 0.91 -16.20
CA ASN A 72 -1.18 -0.05 -16.89
C ASN A 72 -1.17 0.19 -18.38
N LYS A 73 -0.75 -0.81 -19.18
CA LYS A 73 -0.72 -0.70 -20.64
C LYS A 73 -2.09 -0.41 -21.26
N LEU A 74 -3.17 -0.93 -20.67
CA LEU A 74 -4.52 -0.57 -21.11
C LEU A 74 -4.83 0.91 -20.92
N ALA A 75 -4.31 1.50 -19.84
CA ALA A 75 -4.46 2.92 -19.60
C ALA A 75 -3.74 3.73 -20.68
N GLU A 76 -2.53 3.31 -21.06
CA GLU A 76 -1.76 3.93 -22.13
C GLU A 76 -2.47 3.80 -23.49
N GLU A 77 -2.93 2.61 -23.84
CA GLU A 77 -3.68 2.36 -25.08
C GLU A 77 -5.00 3.15 -25.15
N ALA A 78 -5.68 3.29 -24.02
CA ALA A 78 -6.91 4.08 -23.91
C ALA A 78 -6.68 5.59 -23.82
N LYS A 79 -5.41 6.05 -23.91
CA LYS A 79 -5.02 7.45 -23.71
C LYS A 79 -5.56 8.03 -22.40
N LEU A 80 -5.60 7.20 -21.37
CA LEU A 80 -6.02 7.60 -20.03
C LEU A 80 -4.89 8.37 -19.33
N GLU A 81 -4.38 9.42 -19.97
CA GLU A 81 -3.52 10.43 -19.35
C GLU A 81 -4.13 11.05 -18.08
N LYS A 82 -5.40 10.70 -17.83
CA LYS A 82 -6.22 11.14 -16.72
C LYS A 82 -6.29 10.17 -15.54
N LEU A 83 -5.47 9.12 -15.49
CA LEU A 83 -5.37 8.28 -14.30
C LEU A 83 -4.62 8.98 -13.14
N ALA A 84 -3.94 10.07 -13.45
CA ALA A 84 -3.38 10.95 -12.47
C ALA A 84 -4.37 12.09 -12.17
N TRP A 85 -4.66 12.32 -10.91
CA TRP A 85 -5.51 13.44 -10.45
C TRP A 85 -4.78 14.77 -10.62
N ALA A 86 -3.45 14.74 -10.44
CA ALA A 86 -2.56 15.86 -10.64
C ALA A 86 -1.36 15.44 -11.52
N PRO A 87 -1.51 15.36 -12.86
CA PRO A 87 -0.49 14.83 -13.76
C PRO A 87 0.84 15.61 -13.72
N GLU A 88 0.85 16.78 -13.12
CA GLU A 88 2.06 17.59 -12.88
C GLU A 88 2.87 17.11 -11.65
N ALA A 89 2.26 16.30 -10.78
CA ALA A 89 2.84 15.85 -9.53
C ALA A 89 3.29 14.38 -9.55
N ASP A 90 4.09 14.00 -8.58
CA ASP A 90 4.33 12.60 -8.22
C ASP A 90 3.27 12.20 -7.18
N GLU A 91 2.17 11.63 -7.65
CA GLU A 91 1.01 11.25 -6.83
C GLU A 91 1.13 9.84 -6.24
N ARG A 92 2.29 9.23 -6.33
CA ARG A 92 2.46 7.86 -5.85
C ARG A 92 2.21 7.78 -4.36
N ASP A 93 1.20 7.02 -3.99
CA ASP A 93 0.86 6.75 -2.60
C ASP A 93 0.46 5.29 -2.38
N ARG A 94 0.58 4.87 -1.15
CA ARG A 94 0.05 3.60 -0.68
C ARG A 94 -1.27 3.88 0.03
N ILE A 95 -2.38 3.59 -0.66
CA ILE A 95 -3.74 3.84 -0.21
C ILE A 95 -4.59 2.57 -0.08
N ASP A 96 -4.06 1.44 -0.57
CA ASP A 96 -4.63 0.12 -0.38
C ASP A 96 -3.89 -0.62 0.73
N PHE A 97 -4.62 -1.24 1.63
CA PHE A 97 -4.04 -1.88 2.82
C PHE A 97 -4.64 -3.25 3.12
N ILE A 98 -3.86 -4.05 3.82
CA ILE A 98 -4.34 -5.18 4.63
C ILE A 98 -3.93 -4.90 6.07
N TYR A 99 -4.90 -4.58 6.90
CA TYR A 99 -4.75 -4.49 8.35
C TYR A 99 -5.22 -5.78 9.03
N TYR A 100 -4.60 -6.13 10.13
CA TYR A 100 -5.04 -7.26 10.92
C TYR A 100 -4.91 -7.01 12.42
N TYR A 101 -5.81 -7.60 13.19
CA TYR A 101 -5.73 -7.60 14.65
C TYR A 101 -5.19 -8.95 15.13
N PRO A 102 -4.02 -9.00 15.79
CA PRO A 102 -3.31 -10.26 16.07
C PRO A 102 -3.99 -11.14 17.10
N LEU A 103 -4.89 -10.62 17.91
CA LEU A 103 -5.66 -11.28 18.97
C LEU A 103 -4.83 -12.33 19.74
N GLU A 104 -4.10 -11.89 20.79
CA GLU A 104 -3.29 -12.77 21.65
C GLU A 104 -2.37 -13.73 20.86
N SER A 105 -1.82 -13.28 19.74
CA SER A 105 -0.97 -14.08 18.84
C SER A 105 -1.68 -15.26 18.13
N MET A 106 -3.03 -15.27 18.11
CA MET A 106 -3.76 -16.24 17.29
C MET A 106 -3.56 -16.04 15.80
N LEU A 107 -3.37 -14.78 15.39
CA LEU A 107 -3.10 -14.39 14.01
C LEU A 107 -1.72 -13.75 13.93
N SER A 108 -0.88 -14.24 13.05
CA SER A 108 0.43 -13.64 12.78
C SER A 108 0.68 -13.58 11.28
N MET A 109 1.14 -12.43 10.80
CA MET A 109 1.54 -12.25 9.41
C MET A 109 2.83 -13.04 9.14
N LYS A 110 2.93 -13.68 7.97
CA LYS A 110 4.08 -14.47 7.52
C LYS A 110 4.78 -13.82 6.34
N ASP A 111 4.03 -13.29 5.43
CA ASP A 111 4.57 -12.63 4.25
C ASP A 111 3.60 -11.56 3.76
N SER A 112 4.14 -10.55 3.11
CA SER A 112 3.38 -9.50 2.43
C SER A 112 4.11 -9.07 1.17
N LYS A 113 3.36 -8.73 0.13
CA LYS A 113 3.87 -8.21 -1.14
C LYS A 113 2.77 -7.46 -1.89
N LEU A 114 3.15 -6.69 -2.87
CA LEU A 114 2.22 -6.09 -3.82
C LEU A 114 1.86 -7.09 -4.93
N VAL A 115 0.71 -6.88 -5.56
CA VAL A 115 0.26 -7.62 -6.75
C VAL A 115 -0.15 -6.61 -7.80
N GLY A 116 0.37 -6.75 -9.01
CA GLY A 116 0.06 -5.84 -10.10
C GLY A 116 1.24 -5.62 -11.04
N PRO A 117 1.18 -4.62 -11.93
CA PRO A 117 2.30 -4.27 -12.79
C PRO A 117 3.50 -3.80 -11.98
N SER A 118 4.71 -4.01 -12.53
CA SER A 118 5.94 -3.44 -11.95
C SER A 118 5.96 -1.93 -12.11
N GLU A 119 5.45 -1.45 -13.22
CA GLU A 119 5.41 -0.05 -13.57
C GLU A 119 4.49 0.77 -12.65
N THR A 120 4.69 2.06 -12.66
CA THR A 120 3.88 3.05 -11.96
C THR A 120 3.68 4.27 -12.85
N VAL A 121 2.89 5.24 -12.40
CA VAL A 121 2.74 6.52 -13.09
C VAL A 121 3.38 7.63 -12.27
N VAL A 122 4.26 8.39 -12.88
CA VAL A 122 4.90 9.56 -12.28
C VAL A 122 4.71 10.74 -13.22
N ARG A 123 4.12 11.82 -12.73
CA ARG A 123 3.86 13.03 -13.52
C ARG A 123 3.15 12.71 -14.84
N GLY A 124 2.09 11.90 -14.76
CA GLY A 124 1.28 11.49 -15.90
C GLY A 124 1.98 10.54 -16.89
N LYS A 125 3.16 9.99 -16.56
CA LYS A 125 3.91 9.08 -17.44
C LYS A 125 4.13 7.73 -16.78
N ILE A 126 3.93 6.65 -17.53
CA ILE A 126 4.30 5.31 -17.08
C ILE A 126 5.81 5.21 -16.98
N THR A 127 6.30 4.79 -15.82
CA THR A 127 7.72 4.63 -15.51
C THR A 127 7.99 3.26 -14.89
N GLU A 128 9.22 2.80 -15.01
CA GLU A 128 9.69 1.62 -14.28
C GLU A 128 9.69 1.87 -12.77
N ASN A 129 9.53 0.80 -12.01
CA ASN A 129 9.60 0.86 -10.55
C ASN A 129 11.02 1.18 -10.08
N ASP A 130 11.16 2.25 -9.34
CA ASP A 130 12.41 2.73 -8.75
C ASP A 130 12.64 2.27 -7.29
N SER A 131 11.71 1.48 -6.75
CA SER A 131 11.77 0.96 -5.37
C SER A 131 12.34 -0.46 -5.28
N LYS A 132 12.45 -0.98 -4.05
CA LYS A 132 12.79 -2.39 -3.78
C LYS A 132 11.56 -3.22 -3.40
N ASP A 133 10.38 -2.70 -3.64
CA ASP A 133 9.11 -3.38 -3.38
C ASP A 133 9.06 -4.78 -3.98
N LYS A 134 8.46 -5.70 -3.27
CA LYS A 134 8.22 -7.05 -3.76
C LYS A 134 6.87 -7.12 -4.45
N ILE A 135 6.92 -7.14 -5.78
CA ILE A 135 5.73 -7.13 -6.62
C ILE A 135 5.57 -8.50 -7.28
N LEU A 136 4.42 -9.10 -7.13
CA LEU A 136 3.98 -10.25 -7.91
C LEU A 136 3.26 -9.72 -9.14
N THR A 137 3.94 -9.76 -10.28
CA THR A 137 3.39 -9.28 -11.55
C THR A 137 2.68 -10.43 -12.26
N PRO A 138 1.35 -10.33 -12.47
CA PRO A 138 0.60 -11.31 -13.26
C PRO A 138 1.02 -11.30 -14.73
N SER A 139 0.89 -12.43 -15.39
CA SER A 139 1.15 -12.54 -16.85
C SER A 139 0.02 -12.03 -17.74
N CYS A 140 -1.09 -11.58 -17.14
CA CYS A 140 -2.23 -11.00 -17.85
C CYS A 140 -2.22 -9.47 -17.80
N ILE A 141 -3.04 -8.85 -18.65
CA ILE A 141 -3.29 -7.41 -18.59
C ILE A 141 -3.92 -7.07 -17.24
N TRP A 142 -3.34 -6.09 -16.56
CA TRP A 142 -3.83 -5.66 -15.27
C TRP A 142 -5.05 -4.73 -15.43
N PRO A 143 -6.19 -5.04 -14.80
CA PRO A 143 -7.46 -4.34 -15.08
C PRO A 143 -7.72 -3.10 -14.21
N SER A 144 -6.75 -2.63 -13.44
CA SER A 144 -6.91 -1.56 -12.46
C SER A 144 -5.76 -0.55 -12.54
N ASP A 145 -6.04 0.67 -12.15
CA ASP A 145 -5.06 1.73 -11.88
C ASP A 145 -4.46 1.64 -10.47
N HIS A 146 -4.90 0.67 -9.67
CA HIS A 146 -4.29 0.32 -8.39
C HIS A 146 -3.52 -1.00 -8.48
N LYS A 147 -2.47 -1.15 -7.67
CA LYS A 147 -1.89 -2.44 -7.30
C LYS A 147 -2.62 -2.98 -6.09
N GLY A 148 -2.78 -4.30 -6.03
CA GLY A 148 -3.32 -4.96 -4.85
C GLY A 148 -2.27 -5.30 -3.80
N ASN A 149 -2.73 -5.72 -2.63
CA ASN A 149 -1.92 -6.29 -1.57
C ASN A 149 -2.20 -7.79 -1.43
N LEU A 150 -1.16 -8.55 -1.16
CA LEU A 150 -1.24 -9.96 -0.80
C LEU A 150 -0.52 -10.19 0.52
N ALA A 151 -1.24 -10.69 1.52
CA ALA A 151 -0.65 -11.07 2.79
C ALA A 151 -0.96 -12.52 3.15
N THR A 152 0.04 -13.20 3.68
CA THR A 152 -0.09 -14.58 4.16
C THR A 152 -0.07 -14.60 5.68
N PHE A 153 -1.06 -15.26 6.29
CA PHE A 153 -1.19 -15.33 7.73
C PHE A 153 -1.09 -16.78 8.23
N LYS A 154 -0.57 -16.92 9.44
CA LYS A 154 -0.67 -18.13 10.24
C LYS A 154 -1.75 -17.94 11.31
N ILE A 155 -2.72 -18.85 11.34
CA ILE A 155 -3.76 -18.91 12.36
C ILE A 155 -3.41 -20.04 13.33
N ARG A 156 -3.38 -19.73 14.63
CA ARG A 156 -3.25 -20.74 15.70
C ARG A 156 -4.62 -20.99 16.29
N LYS A 157 -4.99 -22.25 16.45
CA LYS A 157 -6.19 -22.61 17.21
C LYS A 157 -5.97 -22.27 18.69
N LYS A 158 -6.98 -21.70 19.33
CA LYS A 158 -7.01 -21.57 20.78
C LYS A 158 -7.03 -23.00 21.35
N ARG A 159 -6.08 -23.32 22.19
CA ARG A 159 -6.09 -24.60 22.93
C ARG A 159 -7.14 -24.57 24.02
#